data_46d49a629b2f95951b9d44c340f1b69d
#
_entry.id   46d49a629b2f95951b9d44c340f1b69d
#
_cell.length_a   1.000
_cell.length_b   1.000
_cell.length_c   1.000
_cell.angle_alpha   90.00
_cell.angle_beta   90.00
_cell.angle_gamma   90.00
#
_symmetry.space_group_name_H-M   'P 1'
#
loop_
_entity.id
_entity.type
_entity.pdbx_description
1 polymer ?
#
loop_
_entity_poly.entity_id
_entity_poly.type
_entity_poly.pdbx_seq_one_letter_code
_entity_poly.pdbx_strand_id
1 'polypeptide(L)'
;MSRILAVSASEFAIARRNRWVFMATGIMTLFALALTFAGAAPTGSLGVDLLTVSVASMTTLSVYLTPLLALLMAFDAIAGEAERGGLALLMTYPVSRGELLLGKFAAQLGVLAFAVMVGFGAAGATAALAGGAGAESLAALARLIGTSILLGGAFLALGYAVSAVGGSSTGAAGLAAGLWLVFVVLYDLGLLGAVVFDDGGTFTRTVFPWLLTVNPADAFRLWNVAAAEGVALATGMTGAASALPAWAAPAALILWPLLALGLARIAFGRIEP
;
A
#
# COMPACT_ATOMS: atom_id res chain seq x y z
N MET A 1 23.73 0.83 19.37
CA MET A 1 22.63 0.69 18.38
C MET A 1 21.41 0.12 19.09
N SER A 2 20.20 0.63 18.83
CA SER A 2 19.02 -0.02 19.39
C SER A 2 18.87 -1.42 18.78
N ARG A 3 18.33 -2.38 19.55
CA ARG A 3 18.12 -3.76 19.09
C ARG A 3 17.28 -3.83 17.81
N ILE A 4 16.30 -2.93 17.69
CA ILE A 4 15.47 -2.78 16.49
C ILE A 4 16.35 -2.45 15.27
N LEU A 5 17.28 -1.50 15.37
CA LEU A 5 18.18 -1.16 14.27
C LEU A 5 19.10 -2.31 13.87
N ALA A 6 19.56 -3.11 14.84
CA ALA A 6 20.39 -4.28 14.54
C ALA A 6 19.58 -5.34 13.77
N VAL A 7 18.32 -5.63 14.19
CA VAL A 7 17.44 -6.53 13.47
C VAL A 7 17.13 -5.99 12.07
N SER A 8 16.76 -4.71 11.96
CA SER A 8 16.47 -4.09 10.66
C SER A 8 17.67 -4.15 9.71
N ALA A 9 18.87 -3.88 10.20
CA ALA A 9 20.08 -3.92 9.39
C ALA A 9 20.38 -5.34 8.87
N SER A 10 20.20 -6.37 9.72
CA SER A 10 20.40 -7.76 9.32
C SER A 10 19.34 -8.20 8.29
N GLU A 11 18.08 -7.89 8.52
CA GLU A 11 16.98 -8.19 7.58
C GLU A 11 17.16 -7.46 6.25
N PHE A 12 17.57 -6.20 6.27
CA PHE A 12 17.85 -5.42 5.05
C PHE A 12 19.05 -5.99 4.28
N ALA A 13 20.08 -6.46 4.97
CA ALA A 13 21.21 -7.13 4.32
C ALA A 13 20.79 -8.43 3.62
N ILE A 14 19.88 -9.19 4.23
CA ILE A 14 19.28 -10.40 3.63
C ILE A 14 18.43 -9.99 2.42
N ALA A 15 17.56 -8.98 2.57
CA ALA A 15 16.68 -8.49 1.52
C ALA A 15 17.44 -8.02 0.27
N ARG A 16 18.57 -7.34 0.44
CA ARG A 16 19.45 -6.92 -0.68
C ARG A 16 19.96 -8.07 -1.55
N ARG A 17 20.05 -9.28 -1.02
CA ARG A 17 20.45 -10.48 -1.75
C ARG A 17 19.27 -11.27 -2.27
N ASN A 18 18.05 -10.89 -1.90
CA ASN A 18 16.84 -11.58 -2.26
C ASN A 18 16.36 -11.15 -3.64
N ARG A 19 16.23 -12.09 -4.56
CA ARG A 19 15.72 -11.87 -5.92
C ARG A 19 14.30 -11.25 -5.92
N TRP A 20 13.52 -11.47 -4.87
CA TRP A 20 12.19 -10.90 -4.73
C TRP A 20 12.19 -9.37 -4.71
N VAL A 21 13.19 -8.73 -4.12
CA VAL A 21 13.32 -7.25 -4.10
C VAL A 21 13.47 -6.72 -5.53
N PHE A 22 14.35 -7.36 -6.31
CA PHE A 22 14.54 -6.98 -7.72
C PHE A 22 13.30 -7.25 -8.57
N MET A 23 12.63 -8.38 -8.33
CA MET A 23 11.38 -8.71 -9.02
C MET A 23 10.27 -7.70 -8.68
N ALA A 24 10.05 -7.39 -7.40
CA ALA A 24 9.04 -6.41 -6.97
C ALA A 24 9.33 -5.01 -7.57
N THR A 25 10.59 -4.56 -7.50
CA THR A 25 11.01 -3.29 -8.09
C THR A 25 10.83 -3.30 -9.61
N GLY A 26 11.22 -4.39 -10.28
CA GLY A 26 11.07 -4.55 -11.72
C GLY A 26 9.61 -4.55 -12.16
N ILE A 27 8.74 -5.27 -11.44
CA ILE A 27 7.29 -5.30 -11.70
C ILE A 27 6.69 -3.90 -11.52
N MET A 28 6.97 -3.23 -10.40
CA MET A 28 6.48 -1.86 -10.16
C MET A 28 6.93 -0.91 -11.27
N THR A 29 8.20 -0.93 -11.63
CA THR A 29 8.76 -0.06 -12.67
C THR A 29 8.15 -0.36 -14.04
N LEU A 30 8.06 -1.63 -14.41
CA LEU A 30 7.50 -2.07 -15.69
C LEU A 30 6.05 -1.61 -15.85
N PHE A 31 5.20 -1.88 -14.84
CA PHE A 31 3.79 -1.48 -14.91
C PHE A 31 3.61 0.03 -14.86
N ALA A 32 4.38 0.75 -14.03
CA ALA A 32 4.32 2.20 -13.97
C ALA A 32 4.72 2.84 -15.30
N LEU A 33 5.81 2.38 -15.93
CA LEU A 33 6.23 2.83 -17.26
C LEU A 33 5.19 2.47 -18.32
N ALA A 34 4.69 1.24 -18.33
CA ALA A 34 3.68 0.80 -19.30
C ALA A 34 2.42 1.69 -19.25
N LEU A 35 1.94 2.03 -18.04
CA LEU A 35 0.80 2.93 -17.87
C LEU A 35 1.11 4.38 -18.28
N THR A 36 2.33 4.86 -18.04
CA THR A 36 2.77 6.18 -18.49
C THR A 36 2.72 6.29 -20.01
N PHE A 37 3.23 5.28 -20.73
CA PHE A 37 3.20 5.26 -22.19
C PHE A 37 1.78 5.02 -22.74
N ALA A 38 0.99 4.17 -22.12
CA ALA A 38 -0.41 3.96 -22.52
C ALA A 38 -1.28 5.20 -22.30
N GLY A 39 -1.03 5.97 -21.25
CA GLY A 39 -1.73 7.23 -20.94
C GLY A 39 -1.30 8.41 -21.82
N ALA A 40 -0.16 8.31 -22.51
CA ALA A 40 0.36 9.38 -23.36
C ALA A 40 -0.47 9.61 -24.63
N ALA A 41 -1.22 8.62 -25.11
CA ALA A 41 -1.96 8.68 -26.37
C ALA A 41 -3.09 9.74 -26.43
N PRO A 42 -3.87 10.04 -25.35
CA PRO A 42 -5.00 10.98 -25.41
C PRO A 42 -4.69 12.40 -24.89
N THR A 43 -3.48 12.72 -24.43
CA THR A 43 -3.19 13.96 -23.69
C THR A 43 -3.32 15.25 -24.51
N GLY A 44 -3.24 15.17 -25.84
CA GLY A 44 -3.31 16.35 -26.72
C GLY A 44 -4.63 17.13 -26.68
N SER A 45 -5.71 16.55 -26.14
CA SER A 45 -7.03 17.17 -26.09
C SER A 45 -7.46 17.63 -24.68
N LEU A 46 -6.76 17.25 -23.62
CA LEU A 46 -7.20 17.45 -22.23
C LEU A 46 -6.63 18.71 -21.56
N GLY A 47 -5.63 19.39 -22.17
CA GLY A 47 -5.02 20.59 -21.60
C GLY A 47 -4.23 20.38 -20.31
N VAL A 48 -3.94 19.12 -19.93
CA VAL A 48 -3.16 18.72 -18.76
C VAL A 48 -1.81 18.15 -19.18
N ASP A 49 -0.78 18.30 -18.33
CA ASP A 49 0.53 17.73 -18.59
C ASP A 49 0.52 16.18 -18.51
N LEU A 50 1.46 15.54 -19.20
CA LEU A 50 1.57 14.08 -19.24
C LEU A 50 1.82 13.48 -17.84
N LEU A 51 2.53 14.20 -16.98
CA LEU A 51 2.81 13.75 -15.63
C LEU A 51 1.53 13.65 -14.80
N THR A 52 0.59 14.59 -14.91
CA THR A 52 -0.71 14.54 -14.23
C THR A 52 -1.49 13.29 -14.62
N VAL A 53 -1.58 12.97 -15.90
CA VAL A 53 -2.25 11.74 -16.38
C VAL A 53 -1.54 10.48 -15.90
N SER A 54 -0.21 10.50 -15.92
CA SER A 54 0.61 9.38 -15.44
C SER A 54 0.42 9.14 -13.93
N VAL A 55 0.36 10.20 -13.13
CA VAL A 55 0.09 10.11 -11.67
C VAL A 55 -1.30 9.49 -11.42
N ALA A 56 -2.31 9.86 -12.19
CA ALA A 56 -3.64 9.25 -12.08
C ALA A 56 -3.62 7.74 -12.35
N SER A 57 -2.95 7.34 -13.44
CA SER A 57 -2.80 5.94 -13.82
C SER A 57 -1.98 5.15 -12.77
N MET A 58 -0.89 5.74 -12.26
CA MET A 58 -0.07 5.14 -11.21
C MET A 58 -0.83 5.05 -9.88
N THR A 59 -1.74 6.00 -9.57
CA THR A 59 -2.62 5.91 -8.40
C THR A 59 -3.50 4.66 -8.47
N THR A 60 -4.12 4.42 -9.61
CA THR A 60 -4.93 3.21 -9.83
C THR A 60 -4.08 1.95 -9.72
N LEU A 61 -2.89 1.91 -10.33
CA LEU A 61 -1.96 0.79 -10.22
C LEU A 61 -1.58 0.51 -8.76
N SER A 62 -1.27 1.56 -8.00
CA SER A 62 -0.81 1.45 -6.61
C SER A 62 -1.86 0.80 -5.71
N VAL A 63 -3.15 1.06 -5.92
CA VAL A 63 -4.24 0.44 -5.14
C VAL A 63 -4.21 -1.08 -5.21
N TYR A 64 -3.87 -1.64 -6.36
CA TYR A 64 -3.83 -3.10 -6.56
C TYR A 64 -2.47 -3.70 -6.25
N LEU A 65 -1.41 -3.09 -6.77
CA LEU A 65 -0.09 -3.69 -6.79
C LEU A 65 0.65 -3.49 -5.45
N THR A 66 0.55 -2.32 -4.84
CA THR A 66 1.25 -2.03 -3.57
C THR A 66 0.77 -2.93 -2.42
N PRO A 67 -0.55 -3.11 -2.17
CA PRO A 67 -1.05 -4.07 -1.20
C PRO A 67 -0.63 -5.51 -1.48
N LEU A 68 -0.70 -5.92 -2.75
CA LEU A 68 -0.31 -7.27 -3.16
C LEU A 68 1.16 -7.55 -2.85
N LEU A 69 2.06 -6.64 -3.26
CA LEU A 69 3.50 -6.77 -2.97
C LEU A 69 3.79 -6.77 -1.48
N ALA A 70 3.15 -5.88 -0.72
CA ALA A 70 3.31 -5.80 0.73
C ALA A 70 2.91 -7.12 1.42
N LEU A 71 1.76 -7.69 1.05
CA LEU A 71 1.29 -8.96 1.59
C LEU A 71 2.19 -10.12 1.19
N LEU A 72 2.64 -10.16 -0.07
CA LEU A 72 3.60 -11.19 -0.55
C LEU A 72 4.96 -11.12 0.14
N MET A 73 5.36 -9.95 0.63
CA MET A 73 6.59 -9.80 1.42
C MET A 73 6.41 -10.24 2.87
N ALA A 74 5.19 -10.12 3.42
CA ALA A 74 4.94 -10.27 4.87
C ALA A 74 4.35 -11.62 5.27
N PHE A 75 3.60 -12.32 4.39
CA PHE A 75 2.84 -13.51 4.79
C PHE A 75 3.70 -14.64 5.39
N ASP A 76 4.93 -14.80 4.93
CA ASP A 76 5.87 -15.86 5.37
C ASP A 76 6.81 -15.38 6.50
N ALA A 77 6.75 -14.12 6.89
CA ALA A 77 7.76 -13.51 7.77
C ALA A 77 7.79 -14.06 9.20
N ILE A 78 6.67 -14.60 9.69
CA ILE A 78 6.55 -15.24 11.00
C ILE A 78 6.24 -16.74 10.82
N ALA A 79 5.21 -17.05 10.02
CA ALA A 79 4.77 -18.44 9.77
C ALA A 79 5.90 -19.31 9.22
N GLY A 80 6.62 -18.83 8.21
CA GLY A 80 7.70 -19.58 7.61
C GLY A 80 8.92 -19.74 8.53
N GLU A 81 9.21 -18.76 9.39
CA GLU A 81 10.26 -18.90 10.40
C GLU A 81 9.86 -19.90 11.49
N ALA A 82 8.59 -19.92 11.88
CA ALA A 82 8.08 -20.90 12.83
C ALA A 82 8.17 -22.33 12.25
N GLU A 83 7.72 -22.54 11.03
CA GLU A 83 7.78 -23.85 10.36
C GLU A 83 9.22 -24.38 10.19
N ARG A 84 10.17 -23.49 9.89
CA ARG A 84 11.58 -23.87 9.71
C ARG A 84 12.36 -23.95 11.04
N GLY A 85 11.72 -23.73 12.19
CA GLY A 85 12.36 -23.70 13.51
C GLY A 85 13.25 -22.49 13.74
N GLY A 86 13.29 -21.53 12.80
CA GLY A 86 14.09 -20.31 12.89
C GLY A 86 13.60 -19.37 14.00
N LEU A 87 12.29 -19.36 14.24
CA LEU A 87 11.70 -18.54 15.29
C LEU A 87 12.19 -18.93 16.69
N ALA A 88 12.30 -20.23 16.98
CA ALA A 88 12.84 -20.72 18.25
C ALA A 88 14.29 -20.26 18.45
N LEU A 89 15.10 -20.33 17.39
CA LEU A 89 16.50 -19.85 17.42
C LEU A 89 16.56 -18.33 17.65
N LEU A 90 15.72 -17.55 16.97
CA LEU A 90 15.69 -16.09 17.16
C LEU A 90 15.27 -15.68 18.58
N MET A 91 14.42 -16.47 19.24
CA MET A 91 14.00 -16.24 20.62
C MET A 91 15.11 -16.58 21.66
N THR A 92 16.21 -17.23 21.29
CA THR A 92 17.38 -17.40 22.19
C THR A 92 18.20 -16.15 22.34
N TYR A 93 18.10 -15.21 21.42
CA TYR A 93 18.77 -13.91 21.53
C TYR A 93 18.00 -12.99 22.48
N PRO A 94 18.69 -12.02 23.14
CA PRO A 94 18.06 -11.09 24.08
C PRO A 94 17.27 -9.98 23.32
N VAL A 95 16.33 -10.38 22.47
CA VAL A 95 15.46 -9.52 21.65
C VAL A 95 14.01 -9.84 21.99
N SER A 96 13.22 -8.82 22.28
CA SER A 96 11.78 -9.00 22.53
C SER A 96 11.03 -9.26 21.21
N ARG A 97 9.88 -9.94 21.28
CA ARG A 97 9.00 -10.18 20.12
C ARG A 97 8.61 -8.88 19.42
N GLY A 98 8.38 -7.80 20.19
CA GLY A 98 8.07 -6.49 19.62
C GLY A 98 9.25 -5.87 18.87
N GLU A 99 10.47 -5.98 19.37
CA GLU A 99 11.68 -5.50 18.71
C GLU A 99 11.95 -6.29 17.43
N LEU A 100 11.72 -7.61 17.45
CA LEU A 100 11.85 -8.46 16.26
C LEU A 100 10.83 -8.06 15.19
N LEU A 101 9.55 -7.94 15.57
CA LEU A 101 8.47 -7.54 14.67
C LEU A 101 8.74 -6.17 14.02
N LEU A 102 9.08 -5.16 14.85
CA LEU A 102 9.36 -3.81 14.36
C LEU A 102 10.61 -3.76 13.50
N GLY A 103 11.65 -4.53 13.83
CA GLY A 103 12.87 -4.61 13.05
C GLY A 103 12.63 -5.20 11.65
N LYS A 104 11.90 -6.31 11.57
CA LYS A 104 11.49 -6.93 10.31
C LYS A 104 10.59 -6.00 9.48
N PHE A 105 9.56 -5.43 10.13
CA PHE A 105 8.66 -4.50 9.49
C PHE A 105 9.41 -3.29 8.88
N ALA A 106 10.31 -2.66 9.64
CA ALA A 106 11.07 -1.51 9.17
C ALA A 106 11.98 -1.86 7.97
N ALA A 107 12.62 -3.03 7.99
CA ALA A 107 13.45 -3.50 6.87
C ALA A 107 12.61 -3.73 5.60
N GLN A 108 11.49 -4.45 5.72
CA GLN A 108 10.63 -4.74 4.58
C GLN A 108 9.91 -3.49 4.06
N LEU A 109 9.51 -2.56 4.95
CA LEU A 109 8.97 -1.27 4.54
C LEU A 109 10.02 -0.45 3.77
N GLY A 110 11.29 -0.49 4.19
CA GLY A 110 12.38 0.14 3.45
C GLY A 110 12.57 -0.44 2.05
N VAL A 111 12.46 -1.75 1.89
CA VAL A 111 12.49 -2.43 0.59
C VAL A 111 11.32 -2.02 -0.29
N LEU A 112 10.10 -2.01 0.27
CA LEU A 112 8.90 -1.61 -0.45
C LEU A 112 8.97 -0.13 -0.85
N ALA A 113 9.42 0.74 0.06
CA ALA A 113 9.64 2.16 -0.22
C ALA A 113 10.64 2.36 -1.37
N PHE A 114 11.73 1.60 -1.38
CA PHE A 114 12.69 1.61 -2.48
C PHE A 114 12.03 1.21 -3.81
N ALA A 115 11.26 0.13 -3.84
CA ALA A 115 10.56 -0.33 -5.05
C ALA A 115 9.56 0.71 -5.57
N VAL A 116 8.78 1.34 -4.68
CA VAL A 116 7.82 2.40 -5.01
C VAL A 116 8.55 3.65 -5.54
N MET A 117 9.61 4.10 -4.84
CA MET A 117 10.37 5.28 -5.26
C MET A 117 11.05 5.08 -6.62
N VAL A 118 11.63 3.92 -6.86
CA VAL A 118 12.27 3.62 -8.15
C VAL A 118 11.22 3.47 -9.25
N GLY A 119 10.14 2.71 -9.00
CA GLY A 119 9.10 2.46 -10.00
C GLY A 119 8.36 3.73 -10.41
N PHE A 120 7.77 4.43 -9.44
CA PHE A 120 7.00 5.64 -9.72
C PHE A 120 7.90 6.85 -10.03
N GLY A 121 9.09 6.91 -9.44
CA GLY A 121 10.06 7.95 -9.75
C GLY A 121 10.56 7.86 -11.19
N ALA A 122 10.91 6.66 -11.68
CA ALA A 122 11.33 6.44 -13.06
C ALA A 122 10.20 6.78 -14.06
N ALA A 123 8.98 6.33 -13.77
CA ALA A 123 7.82 6.60 -14.63
C ALA A 123 7.47 8.10 -14.63
N GLY A 124 7.47 8.75 -13.46
CA GLY A 124 7.25 10.19 -13.35
C GLY A 124 8.33 11.02 -14.03
N ALA A 125 9.61 10.63 -13.92
CA ALA A 125 10.70 11.29 -14.62
C ALA A 125 10.54 11.16 -16.14
N THR A 126 10.17 9.97 -16.63
CA THR A 126 9.91 9.74 -18.04
C THR A 126 8.75 10.60 -18.56
N ALA A 127 7.64 10.69 -17.81
CA ALA A 127 6.50 11.53 -18.14
C ALA A 127 6.87 13.02 -18.20
N ALA A 128 7.61 13.49 -17.17
CA ALA A 128 8.06 14.87 -17.08
C ALA A 128 8.98 15.29 -18.24
N LEU A 129 9.88 14.39 -18.65
CA LEU A 129 10.79 14.64 -19.77
C LEU A 129 10.08 14.61 -21.14
N ALA A 130 9.05 13.78 -21.28
CA ALA A 130 8.32 13.60 -22.54
C ALA A 130 7.23 14.66 -22.78
N GLY A 131 6.52 15.08 -21.73
CA GLY A 131 5.34 15.96 -21.85
C GLY A 131 5.36 17.21 -20.96
N GLY A 132 6.49 17.49 -20.32
CA GLY A 132 6.63 18.57 -19.35
C GLY A 132 6.07 18.20 -17.97
N ALA A 133 6.39 19.03 -16.96
CA ALA A 133 5.89 18.88 -15.61
C ALA A 133 5.73 20.27 -14.94
N GLY A 134 4.56 20.50 -14.38
CA GLY A 134 4.31 21.65 -13.52
C GLY A 134 4.71 21.38 -12.07
N ALA A 135 4.79 22.41 -11.24
CA ALA A 135 5.05 22.26 -9.81
C ALA A 135 3.94 21.42 -9.13
N GLU A 136 2.70 21.54 -9.59
CA GLU A 136 1.55 20.82 -9.06
C GLU A 136 1.63 19.32 -9.36
N SER A 137 1.96 18.94 -10.61
CA SER A 137 2.11 17.54 -10.99
C SER A 137 3.31 16.86 -10.30
N LEU A 138 4.40 17.60 -10.06
CA LEU A 138 5.53 17.11 -9.26
C LEU A 138 5.14 16.90 -7.79
N ALA A 139 4.37 17.82 -7.20
CA ALA A 139 3.85 17.67 -5.86
C ALA A 139 2.86 16.48 -5.75
N ALA A 140 2.05 16.26 -6.78
CA ALA A 140 1.15 15.10 -6.87
C ALA A 140 1.95 13.78 -6.94
N LEU A 141 3.03 13.72 -7.72
CA LEU A 141 3.93 12.56 -7.78
C LEU A 141 4.57 12.28 -6.41
N ALA A 142 5.11 13.31 -5.75
CA ALA A 142 5.72 13.16 -4.44
C ALA A 142 4.70 12.65 -3.39
N ARG A 143 3.47 13.17 -3.42
CA ARG A 143 2.37 12.71 -2.59
C ARG A 143 2.01 11.25 -2.90
N LEU A 144 1.86 10.89 -4.18
CA LEU A 144 1.59 9.52 -4.61
C LEU A 144 2.63 8.55 -4.06
N ILE A 145 3.92 8.85 -4.17
CA ILE A 145 5.01 8.02 -3.63
C ILE A 145 4.86 7.87 -2.10
N GLY A 146 4.69 8.97 -1.38
CA GLY A 146 4.55 8.96 0.07
C GLY A 146 3.32 8.18 0.55
N THR A 147 2.17 8.41 -0.07
CA THR A 147 0.91 7.71 0.27
C THR A 147 0.95 6.24 -0.13
N SER A 148 1.63 5.87 -1.23
CA SER A 148 1.85 4.47 -1.61
C SER A 148 2.71 3.71 -0.60
N ILE A 149 3.72 4.37 -0.03
CA ILE A 149 4.53 3.78 1.05
C ILE A 149 3.68 3.57 2.32
N LEU A 150 2.81 4.51 2.67
CA LEU A 150 1.88 4.37 3.79
C LEU A 150 0.87 3.23 3.56
N LEU A 151 0.29 3.17 2.36
CA LEU A 151 -0.60 2.07 1.95
C LEU A 151 0.11 0.73 2.06
N GLY A 152 1.31 0.64 1.51
CA GLY A 152 2.14 -0.56 1.60
C GLY A 152 2.47 -0.92 3.05
N GLY A 153 2.76 0.06 3.91
CA GLY A 153 2.98 -0.12 5.35
C GLY A 153 1.76 -0.71 6.06
N ALA A 154 0.54 -0.27 5.71
CA ALA A 154 -0.70 -0.82 6.26
C ALA A 154 -0.87 -2.31 5.90
N PHE A 155 -0.71 -2.64 4.61
CA PHE A 155 -0.86 -4.03 4.16
C PHE A 155 0.31 -4.92 4.57
N LEU A 156 1.52 -4.38 4.68
CA LEU A 156 2.66 -5.09 5.24
C LEU A 156 2.39 -5.48 6.70
N ALA A 157 1.88 -4.55 7.51
CA ALA A 157 1.52 -4.80 8.90
C ALA A 157 0.36 -5.82 9.04
N LEU A 158 -0.66 -5.72 8.18
CA LEU A 158 -1.73 -6.73 8.07
C LEU A 158 -1.17 -8.10 7.68
N GLY A 159 -0.21 -8.14 6.75
CA GLY A 159 0.49 -9.37 6.36
C GLY A 159 1.25 -10.02 7.51
N TYR A 160 1.87 -9.24 8.39
CA TYR A 160 2.47 -9.75 9.63
C TYR A 160 1.43 -10.34 10.59
N ALA A 161 0.27 -9.68 10.73
CA ALA A 161 -0.82 -10.22 11.55
C ALA A 161 -1.32 -11.55 11.01
N VAL A 162 -1.52 -11.63 9.70
CA VAL A 162 -1.92 -12.86 9.00
C VAL A 162 -0.86 -13.95 9.12
N SER A 163 0.42 -13.60 8.98
CA SER A 163 1.54 -14.52 9.19
C SER A 163 1.55 -15.12 10.59
N ALA A 164 1.21 -14.31 11.60
CA ALA A 164 1.18 -14.77 12.98
C ALA A 164 0.00 -15.71 13.30
N VAL A 165 -1.13 -15.60 12.59
CA VAL A 165 -2.33 -16.44 12.85
C VAL A 165 -2.47 -17.60 11.89
N GLY A 166 -1.75 -17.61 10.76
CA GLY A 166 -1.89 -18.59 9.67
C GLY A 166 -1.48 -20.02 10.02
N GLY A 167 -0.75 -20.22 11.12
CA GLY A 167 -0.31 -21.52 11.61
C GLY A 167 0.72 -22.24 10.71
N SER A 168 0.73 -21.93 9.42
CA SER A 168 1.66 -22.42 8.41
C SER A 168 1.89 -21.38 7.33
N SER A 169 3.00 -21.51 6.58
CA SER A 169 3.30 -20.63 5.43
C SER A 169 2.19 -20.69 4.38
N THR A 170 1.67 -21.87 4.07
CA THR A 170 0.55 -22.05 3.13
C THR A 170 -0.75 -21.44 3.64
N GLY A 171 -1.08 -21.62 4.93
CA GLY A 171 -2.26 -21.00 5.55
C GLY A 171 -2.17 -19.48 5.55
N ALA A 172 -1.02 -18.92 5.90
CA ALA A 172 -0.76 -17.49 5.86
C ALA A 172 -0.86 -16.92 4.44
N ALA A 173 -0.37 -17.65 3.41
CA ALA A 173 -0.52 -17.23 2.01
C ALA A 173 -1.99 -17.17 1.59
N GLY A 174 -2.79 -18.18 1.95
CA GLY A 174 -4.24 -18.19 1.69
C GLY A 174 -4.98 -17.03 2.35
N LEU A 175 -4.67 -16.77 3.62
CA LEU A 175 -5.24 -15.62 4.35
C LEU A 175 -4.81 -14.28 3.76
N ALA A 176 -3.56 -14.14 3.34
CA ALA A 176 -3.07 -12.92 2.69
C ALA A 176 -3.78 -12.65 1.37
N ALA A 177 -3.96 -13.69 0.53
CA ALA A 177 -4.73 -13.58 -0.71
C ALA A 177 -6.19 -13.22 -0.46
N GLY A 178 -6.83 -13.85 0.54
CA GLY A 178 -8.19 -13.53 0.95
C GLY A 178 -8.34 -12.09 1.45
N LEU A 179 -7.39 -11.63 2.27
CA LEU A 179 -7.35 -10.28 2.77
C LEU A 179 -7.20 -9.25 1.64
N TRP A 180 -6.29 -9.50 0.68
CA TRP A 180 -6.16 -8.67 -0.50
C TRP A 180 -7.47 -8.59 -1.28
N LEU A 181 -8.09 -9.74 -1.56
CA LEU A 181 -9.36 -9.81 -2.28
C LEU A 181 -10.48 -9.03 -1.57
N VAL A 182 -10.58 -9.17 -0.24
CA VAL A 182 -11.59 -8.48 0.56
C VAL A 182 -11.38 -6.97 0.52
N PHE A 183 -10.18 -6.47 0.83
CA PHE A 183 -9.93 -5.03 0.95
C PHE A 183 -9.82 -4.32 -0.39
N VAL A 184 -9.33 -4.98 -1.44
CA VAL A 184 -9.02 -4.32 -2.72
C VAL A 184 -10.11 -4.54 -3.77
N VAL A 185 -10.90 -5.61 -3.65
CA VAL A 185 -11.93 -5.94 -4.66
C VAL A 185 -13.32 -6.00 -4.06
N LEU A 186 -13.54 -6.87 -3.06
CA LEU A 186 -14.90 -7.13 -2.57
C LEU A 186 -15.47 -5.94 -1.80
N TYR A 187 -14.64 -5.17 -1.11
CA TYR A 187 -15.07 -3.96 -0.42
C TYR A 187 -15.64 -2.93 -1.39
N ASP A 188 -14.91 -2.64 -2.48
CA ASP A 188 -15.36 -1.72 -3.52
C ASP A 188 -16.69 -2.20 -4.16
N LEU A 189 -16.77 -3.49 -4.49
CA LEU A 189 -17.99 -4.07 -5.07
C LEU A 189 -19.17 -3.99 -4.09
N GLY A 190 -18.92 -4.23 -2.81
CA GLY A 190 -19.94 -4.11 -1.77
C GLY A 190 -20.46 -2.68 -1.62
N LEU A 191 -19.55 -1.69 -1.59
CA LEU A 191 -19.93 -0.28 -1.54
C LEU A 191 -20.67 0.17 -2.80
N LEU A 192 -20.22 -0.25 -3.98
CA LEU A 192 -20.88 0.05 -5.24
C LEU A 192 -22.31 -0.51 -5.25
N GLY A 193 -22.48 -1.77 -4.82
CA GLY A 193 -23.80 -2.39 -4.67
C GLY A 193 -24.70 -1.58 -3.74
N ALA A 194 -24.20 -1.17 -2.57
CA ALA A 194 -24.96 -0.39 -1.60
C ALA A 194 -25.38 0.99 -2.15
N VAL A 195 -24.49 1.68 -2.89
CA VAL A 195 -24.80 2.97 -3.55
C VAL A 195 -25.88 2.81 -4.63
N VAL A 196 -25.81 1.74 -5.43
CA VAL A 196 -26.82 1.45 -6.47
C VAL A 196 -28.18 1.17 -5.82
N PHE A 197 -28.22 0.44 -4.70
CA PHE A 197 -29.48 0.18 -3.98
C PHE A 197 -30.08 1.43 -3.32
N ASP A 198 -29.23 2.38 -2.86
CA ASP A 198 -29.67 3.59 -2.19
C ASP A 198 -30.17 4.69 -3.15
N ASP A 199 -29.89 4.56 -4.44
CA ASP A 199 -30.30 5.48 -5.53
C ASP A 199 -30.11 6.98 -5.19
N GLY A 200 -28.95 7.31 -4.60
CA GLY A 200 -28.61 8.67 -4.19
C GLY A 200 -29.27 9.15 -2.89
N GLY A 201 -29.75 8.24 -2.07
CA GLY A 201 -30.39 8.49 -0.78
C GLY A 201 -29.44 8.90 0.34
N THR A 202 -29.84 8.67 1.58
CA THR A 202 -29.10 9.08 2.78
C THR A 202 -27.79 8.31 2.93
N PHE A 203 -27.79 7.01 2.59
CA PHE A 203 -26.57 6.21 2.66
C PHE A 203 -25.47 6.78 1.77
N THR A 204 -25.77 7.03 0.49
CA THR A 204 -24.82 7.56 -0.50
C THR A 204 -24.25 8.93 -0.11
N ARG A 205 -25.07 9.78 0.49
CA ARG A 205 -24.67 11.16 0.81
C ARG A 205 -23.92 11.29 2.14
N THR A 206 -24.24 10.46 3.13
CA THR A 206 -23.72 10.64 4.50
C THR A 206 -22.84 9.48 4.98
N VAL A 207 -23.17 8.24 4.67
CA VAL A 207 -22.46 7.06 5.20
C VAL A 207 -21.33 6.62 4.27
N PHE A 208 -21.59 6.55 2.98
CA PHE A 208 -20.65 6.09 1.96
C PHE A 208 -19.29 6.82 2.01
N PRO A 209 -19.21 8.18 2.10
CA PRO A 209 -17.92 8.86 2.18
C PRO A 209 -17.08 8.41 3.37
N TRP A 210 -17.68 8.18 4.54
CA TRP A 210 -16.97 7.69 5.72
C TRP A 210 -16.52 6.25 5.59
N LEU A 211 -17.32 5.39 4.95
CA LEU A 211 -16.93 4.00 4.70
C LEU A 211 -15.68 3.91 3.81
N LEU A 212 -15.49 4.83 2.86
CA LEU A 212 -14.26 4.91 2.08
C LEU A 212 -13.01 5.17 2.94
N THR A 213 -13.14 5.82 4.10
CA THR A 213 -12.01 6.01 5.02
C THR A 213 -11.71 4.79 5.87
N VAL A 214 -12.65 3.86 6.03
CA VAL A 214 -12.46 2.61 6.79
C VAL A 214 -11.51 1.65 6.08
N ASN A 215 -11.43 1.70 4.76
CA ASN A 215 -10.53 0.88 3.96
C ASN A 215 -9.25 1.65 3.62
N PRO A 216 -8.05 1.12 3.89
CA PRO A 216 -6.80 1.82 3.60
C PRO A 216 -6.58 2.07 2.09
N ALA A 217 -7.09 1.19 1.22
CA ALA A 217 -7.00 1.34 -0.23
C ALA A 217 -7.86 2.50 -0.74
N ASP A 218 -9.07 2.66 -0.19
CA ASP A 218 -9.96 3.75 -0.55
C ASP A 218 -9.54 5.07 0.07
N ALA A 219 -9.06 5.06 1.33
CA ALA A 219 -8.47 6.23 1.96
C ALA A 219 -7.28 6.77 1.13
N PHE A 220 -6.44 5.87 0.60
CA PHE A 220 -5.36 6.22 -0.31
C PHE A 220 -5.89 6.85 -1.61
N ARG A 221 -6.92 6.27 -2.24
CA ARG A 221 -7.56 6.84 -3.44
C ARG A 221 -8.10 8.24 -3.14
N LEU A 222 -8.90 8.38 -2.08
CA LEU A 222 -9.48 9.67 -1.68
C LEU A 222 -8.42 10.75 -1.51
N TRP A 223 -7.32 10.43 -0.83
CA TRP A 223 -6.27 11.42 -0.61
C TRP A 223 -5.58 11.86 -1.90
N ASN A 224 -5.31 10.93 -2.82
CA ASN A 224 -4.65 11.26 -4.08
C ASN A 224 -5.59 11.92 -5.10
N VAL A 225 -6.87 11.52 -5.14
CA VAL A 225 -7.88 12.08 -6.05
C VAL A 225 -8.33 13.46 -5.59
N ALA A 226 -8.58 13.68 -4.29
CA ALA A 226 -9.01 14.97 -3.76
C ALA A 226 -8.02 16.11 -4.04
N ALA A 227 -6.79 15.78 -4.34
CA ALA A 227 -5.70 16.74 -4.58
C ALA A 227 -5.42 17.02 -6.07
N ALA A 228 -6.19 16.44 -6.99
CA ALA A 228 -6.04 16.64 -8.43
C ALA A 228 -7.43 16.78 -9.08
N GLU A 229 -7.93 18.02 -9.21
CA GLU A 229 -9.28 18.30 -9.71
C GLU A 229 -9.60 17.62 -11.05
N GLY A 230 -8.64 17.57 -11.96
CA GLY A 230 -8.81 16.89 -13.26
C GLY A 230 -8.99 15.37 -13.15
N VAL A 231 -8.40 14.73 -12.14
CA VAL A 231 -8.53 13.29 -11.88
C VAL A 231 -9.83 12.98 -11.15
N ALA A 232 -10.23 13.85 -10.23
CA ALA A 232 -11.46 13.73 -9.47
C ALA A 232 -12.71 13.73 -10.38
N LEU A 233 -12.72 14.58 -11.41
CA LEU A 233 -13.78 14.64 -12.42
C LEU A 233 -13.84 13.34 -13.25
N ALA A 234 -12.68 12.80 -13.62
CA ALA A 234 -12.60 11.59 -14.45
C ALA A 234 -13.01 10.29 -13.70
N THR A 235 -12.87 10.27 -12.36
CA THR A 235 -13.15 9.08 -11.54
C THR A 235 -14.53 9.08 -10.88
N GLY A 236 -15.29 10.18 -10.99
CA GLY A 236 -16.61 10.32 -10.34
C GLY A 236 -16.56 10.43 -8.81
N MET A 237 -15.38 10.52 -8.20
CA MET A 237 -15.19 10.57 -6.74
C MET A 237 -15.24 11.99 -6.15
N THR A 238 -15.46 13.01 -6.96
CA THR A 238 -15.55 14.42 -6.54
C THR A 238 -16.58 14.64 -5.42
N GLY A 239 -17.75 14.03 -5.53
CA GLY A 239 -18.82 14.15 -4.54
C GLY A 239 -18.44 13.55 -3.17
N ALA A 240 -17.79 12.40 -3.15
CA ALA A 240 -17.38 11.75 -1.91
C ALA A 240 -16.22 12.49 -1.24
N ALA A 241 -15.25 12.97 -2.02
CA ALA A 241 -14.10 13.72 -1.50
C ALA A 241 -14.51 15.07 -0.90
N SER A 242 -15.49 15.76 -1.48
CA SER A 242 -15.99 17.04 -0.96
C SER A 242 -16.88 16.91 0.28
N ALA A 243 -17.46 15.73 0.52
CA ALA A 243 -18.31 15.47 1.68
C ALA A 243 -17.51 15.21 2.98
N LEU A 244 -16.20 14.97 2.87
CA LEU A 244 -15.34 14.65 4.01
C LEU A 244 -14.42 15.82 4.37
N PRO A 245 -14.09 16.00 5.67
CA PRO A 245 -13.05 16.93 6.06
C PRO A 245 -11.69 16.49 5.48
N ALA A 246 -10.87 17.45 5.06
CA ALA A 246 -9.59 17.21 4.38
C ALA A 246 -8.60 16.33 5.16
N TRP A 247 -8.76 16.23 6.48
CA TRP A 247 -7.91 15.40 7.34
C TRP A 247 -8.34 13.92 7.39
N ALA A 248 -9.57 13.57 6.98
CA ALA A 248 -10.14 12.24 7.21
C ALA A 248 -9.36 11.14 6.48
N ALA A 249 -9.15 11.27 5.19
CA ALA A 249 -8.39 10.29 4.39
C ALA A 249 -6.91 10.20 4.82
N PRO A 250 -6.17 11.32 5.02
CA PRO A 250 -4.82 11.28 5.58
C PRO A 250 -4.74 10.59 6.94
N ALA A 251 -5.63 10.95 7.88
CA ALA A 251 -5.64 10.34 9.20
C ALA A 251 -5.90 8.84 9.14
N ALA A 252 -6.87 8.40 8.35
CA ALA A 252 -7.17 6.99 8.17
C ALA A 252 -5.95 6.22 7.63
N LEU A 253 -5.31 6.72 6.58
CA LEU A 253 -4.16 6.05 5.97
C LEU A 253 -2.94 6.00 6.91
N ILE A 254 -2.73 7.01 7.76
CA ILE A 254 -1.65 7.03 8.75
C ILE A 254 -1.94 6.09 9.93
N LEU A 255 -3.21 5.99 10.35
CA LEU A 255 -3.60 5.14 11.49
C LEU A 255 -3.54 3.64 11.15
N TRP A 256 -3.82 3.25 9.91
CA TRP A 256 -3.87 1.85 9.49
C TRP A 256 -2.59 1.05 9.78
N PRO A 257 -1.38 1.50 9.43
CA PRO A 257 -0.15 0.78 9.77
C PRO A 257 0.02 0.58 11.27
N LEU A 258 -0.36 1.56 12.09
CA LEU A 258 -0.25 1.51 13.55
C LEU A 258 -1.22 0.48 14.14
N LEU A 259 -2.48 0.51 13.71
CA LEU A 259 -3.50 -0.44 14.15
C LEU A 259 -3.14 -1.88 13.73
N ALA A 260 -2.72 -2.06 12.48
CA ALA A 260 -2.34 -3.35 11.95
C ALA A 260 -1.07 -3.91 12.64
N LEU A 261 -0.07 -3.07 12.95
CA LEU A 261 1.08 -3.47 13.76
C LEU A 261 0.69 -3.85 15.19
N GLY A 262 -0.28 -3.14 15.78
CA GLY A 262 -0.85 -3.51 17.08
C GLY A 262 -1.47 -4.91 17.06
N LEU A 263 -2.28 -5.21 16.02
CA LEU A 263 -2.86 -6.53 15.80
C LEU A 263 -1.78 -7.60 15.57
N ALA A 264 -0.78 -7.32 14.74
CA ALA A 264 0.34 -8.22 14.49
C ALA A 264 1.10 -8.54 15.78
N ARG A 265 1.34 -7.55 16.64
CA ARG A 265 2.02 -7.73 17.92
C ARG A 265 1.22 -8.62 18.86
N ILE A 266 -0.11 -8.42 18.95
CA ILE A 266 -1.01 -9.24 19.77
C ILE A 266 -1.02 -10.68 19.26
N ALA A 267 -1.15 -10.88 17.95
CA ALA A 267 -1.15 -12.19 17.33
C ALA A 267 0.19 -12.91 17.56
N PHE A 268 1.30 -12.23 17.31
CA PHE A 268 2.65 -12.77 17.52
C PHE A 268 2.93 -13.11 19.00
N GLY A 269 2.33 -12.36 19.94
CA GLY A 269 2.42 -12.64 21.38
C GLY A 269 1.85 -14.01 21.80
N ARG A 270 0.95 -14.58 20.99
CA ARG A 270 0.25 -15.85 21.28
C ARG A 270 0.94 -17.08 20.68
N ILE A 271 1.95 -16.90 19.86
CA ILE A 271 2.68 -18.02 19.25
C ILE A 271 3.64 -18.61 20.30
N GLU A 272 3.53 -19.89 20.55
CA GLU A 272 4.54 -20.66 21.30
C GLU A 272 5.62 -21.11 20.32
N PRO A 273 6.91 -20.76 20.56
CA PRO A 273 8.02 -21.11 19.67
C PRO A 273 8.41 -22.58 19.78
#